data_055360560f50509cb5d3b92a0b506ce9
#
_entry.id   055360560f50509cb5d3b92a0b506ce9
#
_cell.length_a   1.000
_cell.length_b   1.000
_cell.length_c   1.000
_cell.angle_alpha   90.00
_cell.angle_beta   90.00
_cell.angle_gamma   90.00
#
_symmetry.space_group_name_H-M   'P 1'
#
loop_
_entity.id
_entity.type
_entity.pdbx_description
1 polymer ?
#
loop_
_entity_poly.entity_id
_entity_poly.type
_entity_poly.pdbx_seq_one_letter_code
_entity_poly.pdbx_strand_id
1 'polypeptide(L)'
;MNKIHPTNIIADSAKIGNNVTIGAYNVIEDDVIIGNNVTIGNFNTIGQYTEIGDESSIVHNSSIGAIPQDKKFGGEKTKLIIGKRTIIREFVTLNRGTKATGETNIGDDVLIMTGVHVAHDCIIGNNAILVNLVTLGGHVQVGDWAILGGVTSVHQFCKIGKHVMLAANSKVVQDVPPYILGGKHPLRYAGIN
;
A
#
# COMPACT_ATOMS: atom_id res chain seq x y z
N MET A 1 19.91 -11.70 13.75
CA MET A 1 20.80 -10.51 13.64
C MET A 1 20.40 -9.75 12.40
N ASN A 2 20.28 -8.44 12.46
CA ASN A 2 19.90 -7.61 11.30
C ASN A 2 21.04 -7.57 10.28
N LYS A 3 20.67 -7.53 8.97
CA LYS A 3 21.58 -7.38 7.83
C LYS A 3 21.25 -6.06 7.12
N ILE A 4 21.96 -4.99 7.46
CA ILE A 4 21.68 -3.64 6.94
C ILE A 4 22.90 -3.18 6.14
N HIS A 5 22.68 -2.88 4.85
CA HIS A 5 23.76 -2.37 4.00
C HIS A 5 24.21 -0.99 4.46
N PRO A 6 25.53 -0.68 4.52
CA PRO A 6 26.05 0.56 5.13
C PRO A 6 25.73 1.85 4.36
N THR A 7 25.22 1.77 3.13
CA THR A 7 24.84 2.95 2.33
C THR A 7 23.46 3.51 2.64
N ASN A 8 22.75 2.92 3.59
CA ASN A 8 21.41 3.40 3.98
C ASN A 8 21.51 4.66 4.83
N ILE A 9 20.57 5.57 4.67
CA ILE A 9 20.34 6.71 5.56
C ILE A 9 19.16 6.34 6.43
N ILE A 10 19.39 6.14 7.72
CA ILE A 10 18.38 5.71 8.68
C ILE A 10 18.34 6.74 9.82
N ALA A 11 17.17 7.31 10.07
CA ALA A 11 16.98 8.25 11.16
C ALA A 11 17.16 7.57 12.54
N ASP A 12 17.74 8.28 13.50
CA ASP A 12 18.00 7.76 14.84
C ASP A 12 16.73 7.35 15.61
N SER A 13 15.60 7.95 15.27
CA SER A 13 14.29 7.66 15.85
C SER A 13 13.60 6.42 15.25
N ALA A 14 14.12 5.87 14.15
CA ALA A 14 13.57 4.68 13.52
C ALA A 14 13.77 3.44 14.38
N LYS A 15 12.73 2.63 14.53
CA LYS A 15 12.74 1.39 15.29
C LYS A 15 12.76 0.20 14.36
N ILE A 16 13.81 -0.60 14.44
CA ILE A 16 14.00 -1.78 13.58
C ILE A 16 13.95 -3.04 14.45
N GLY A 17 13.06 -3.95 14.12
CA GLY A 17 12.87 -5.23 14.78
C GLY A 17 14.05 -6.19 14.61
N ASN A 18 13.81 -7.46 14.86
CA ASN A 18 14.82 -8.50 14.75
C ASN A 18 14.82 -9.18 13.39
N ASN A 19 16.00 -9.67 12.97
CA ASN A 19 16.19 -10.43 11.73
C ASN A 19 15.73 -9.68 10.47
N VAL A 20 15.91 -8.35 10.46
CA VAL A 20 15.56 -7.47 9.35
C VAL A 20 16.71 -7.44 8.36
N THR A 21 16.39 -7.49 7.05
CA THR A 21 17.34 -7.32 5.96
C THR A 21 17.01 -6.04 5.19
N ILE A 22 17.99 -5.12 5.07
CA ILE A 22 17.82 -3.86 4.32
C ILE A 22 18.95 -3.77 3.29
N GLY A 23 18.57 -3.74 2.02
CA GLY A 23 19.48 -3.59 0.89
C GLY A 23 20.15 -2.22 0.85
N ALA A 24 20.71 -1.85 -0.29
CA ALA A 24 21.51 -0.63 -0.44
C ALA A 24 20.65 0.61 -0.77
N TYR A 25 21.16 1.79 -0.39
CA TYR A 25 20.66 3.12 -0.81
C TYR A 25 19.19 3.38 -0.47
N ASN A 26 18.71 2.89 0.66
CA ASN A 26 17.39 3.26 1.17
C ASN A 26 17.52 4.49 2.08
N VAL A 27 16.45 5.27 2.13
CA VAL A 27 16.22 6.34 3.10
C VAL A 27 15.07 5.93 4.01
N ILE A 28 15.33 5.85 5.31
CA ILE A 28 14.33 5.54 6.34
C ILE A 28 14.23 6.75 7.25
N GLU A 29 13.08 7.42 7.19
CA GLU A 29 12.85 8.67 7.88
C GLU A 29 12.50 8.49 9.38
N ASP A 30 12.27 9.61 10.05
CA ASP A 30 11.98 9.65 11.48
C ASP A 30 10.69 8.89 11.85
N ASP A 31 10.67 8.34 13.05
CA ASP A 31 9.52 7.64 13.64
C ASP A 31 8.98 6.46 12.80
N VAL A 32 9.78 5.91 11.90
CA VAL A 32 9.45 4.67 11.19
C VAL A 32 9.58 3.47 12.13
N ILE A 33 8.63 2.52 12.04
CA ILE A 33 8.65 1.27 12.80
C ILE A 33 8.68 0.10 11.82
N ILE A 34 9.70 -0.74 11.90
CA ILE A 34 9.87 -1.94 11.08
C ILE A 34 9.78 -3.16 11.99
N GLY A 35 8.86 -4.07 11.72
CA GLY A 35 8.64 -5.31 12.43
C GLY A 35 9.79 -6.31 12.30
N ASN A 36 9.58 -7.53 12.78
CA ASN A 36 10.55 -8.61 12.71
C ASN A 36 10.52 -9.33 11.37
N ASN A 37 11.65 -9.90 10.95
CA ASN A 37 11.79 -10.68 9.71
C ASN A 37 11.42 -9.92 8.44
N VAL A 38 11.42 -8.59 8.47
CA VAL A 38 11.11 -7.74 7.31
C VAL A 38 12.29 -7.71 6.36
N THR A 39 11.99 -7.72 5.06
CA THR A 39 12.99 -7.55 4.00
C THR A 39 12.70 -6.31 3.19
N ILE A 40 13.67 -5.39 3.08
CA ILE A 40 13.61 -4.19 2.25
C ILE A 40 14.74 -4.28 1.23
N GLY A 41 14.40 -4.19 -0.05
CA GLY A 41 15.36 -4.20 -1.15
C GLY A 41 16.17 -2.89 -1.23
N ASN A 42 16.47 -2.44 -2.45
CA ASN A 42 17.32 -1.28 -2.66
C ASN A 42 16.52 -0.06 -3.13
N PHE A 43 17.05 1.14 -2.90
CA PHE A 43 16.55 2.40 -3.45
C PHE A 43 15.11 2.73 -3.04
N ASN A 44 14.67 2.34 -1.85
CA ASN A 44 13.36 2.71 -1.33
C ASN A 44 13.46 3.94 -0.43
N THR A 45 12.40 4.73 -0.39
CA THR A 45 12.18 5.74 0.64
C THR A 45 11.03 5.28 1.53
N ILE A 46 11.30 5.16 2.83
CA ILE A 46 10.28 4.87 3.85
C ILE A 46 10.05 6.16 4.64
N GLY A 47 8.91 6.78 4.38
CA GLY A 47 8.56 8.09 4.93
C GLY A 47 8.15 8.03 6.40
N GLN A 48 8.16 9.19 7.04
CA GLN A 48 7.82 9.37 8.46
C GLN A 48 6.50 8.72 8.85
N TYR A 49 6.45 8.18 10.08
CA TYR A 49 5.27 7.58 10.69
C TYR A 49 4.75 6.34 9.95
N THR A 50 5.60 5.68 9.16
CA THR A 50 5.27 4.40 8.53
C THR A 50 5.52 3.26 9.50
N GLU A 51 4.55 2.37 9.64
CA GLU A 51 4.64 1.13 10.42
C GLU A 51 4.57 -0.06 9.46
N ILE A 52 5.56 -0.97 9.51
CA ILE A 52 5.64 -2.16 8.65
C ILE A 52 5.56 -3.40 9.53
N GLY A 53 4.53 -4.22 9.31
CA GLY A 53 4.28 -5.45 10.07
C GLY A 53 5.32 -6.54 9.79
N ASP A 54 5.39 -7.50 10.71
CA ASP A 54 6.33 -8.63 10.66
C ASP A 54 6.25 -9.40 9.33
N GLU A 55 7.37 -9.95 8.89
CA GLU A 55 7.49 -10.83 7.72
C GLU A 55 7.09 -10.17 6.38
N SER A 56 6.89 -8.87 6.36
CA SER A 56 6.57 -8.14 5.13
C SER A 56 7.82 -7.90 4.29
N SER A 57 7.61 -7.71 2.98
CA SER A 57 8.70 -7.45 2.05
C SER A 57 8.42 -6.28 1.12
N ILE A 58 9.42 -5.42 0.93
CA ILE A 58 9.40 -4.30 -0.01
C ILE A 58 10.56 -4.51 -0.98
N VAL A 59 10.28 -4.59 -2.28
CA VAL A 59 11.32 -4.96 -3.26
C VAL A 59 12.26 -3.78 -3.54
N HIS A 60 12.06 -3.02 -4.62
CA HIS A 60 12.98 -1.95 -5.02
C HIS A 60 12.24 -0.70 -5.51
N ASN A 61 12.91 0.47 -5.40
CA ASN A 61 12.50 1.72 -6.07
C ASN A 61 11.07 2.18 -5.69
N SER A 62 10.66 1.98 -4.46
CA SER A 62 9.31 2.35 -4.00
C SER A 62 9.34 3.52 -3.03
N SER A 63 8.26 4.30 -3.02
CA SER A 63 8.03 5.41 -2.11
C SER A 63 6.88 5.05 -1.15
N ILE A 64 7.23 4.70 0.07
CA ILE A 64 6.35 4.13 1.07
C ILE A 64 6.15 5.14 2.20
N GLY A 65 4.92 5.59 2.42
CA GLY A 65 4.62 6.57 3.47
C GLY A 65 4.87 8.03 3.07
N ALA A 66 4.95 8.32 1.76
CA ALA A 66 5.06 9.69 1.31
C ALA A 66 3.87 10.55 1.77
N ILE A 67 4.08 11.87 1.85
CA ILE A 67 3.01 12.83 2.17
C ILE A 67 1.85 12.70 1.17
N PRO A 68 0.60 12.95 1.62
CA PRO A 68 -0.57 12.96 0.75
C PRO A 68 -0.43 13.90 -0.43
N GLN A 69 -0.88 13.47 -1.61
CA GLN A 69 -1.00 14.32 -2.79
C GLN A 69 -2.31 15.14 -2.72
N ASP A 70 -2.56 15.77 -1.59
CA ASP A 70 -3.73 16.61 -1.33
C ASP A 70 -3.26 18.04 -0.99
N LYS A 71 -3.76 19.03 -1.72
CA LYS A 71 -3.45 20.45 -1.48
C LYS A 71 -3.88 20.95 -0.10
N LYS A 72 -4.77 20.24 0.57
CA LYS A 72 -5.25 20.57 1.92
C LYS A 72 -4.36 19.99 3.03
N PHE A 73 -3.40 19.12 2.69
CA PHE A 73 -2.48 18.55 3.66
C PHE A 73 -1.57 19.65 4.22
N GLY A 74 -1.64 19.85 5.53
CA GLY A 74 -0.93 20.91 6.26
C GLY A 74 0.32 20.43 7.00
N GLY A 75 0.77 19.18 6.77
CA GLY A 75 1.91 18.60 7.50
C GLY A 75 1.53 17.84 8.77
N GLU A 76 0.28 17.42 8.87
CA GLU A 76 -0.25 16.71 10.05
C GLU A 76 0.49 15.40 10.31
N LYS A 77 0.63 15.04 11.57
CA LYS A 77 1.19 13.76 11.99
C LYS A 77 0.18 12.64 11.74
N THR A 78 0.28 12.03 10.56
CA THR A 78 -0.57 10.94 10.11
C THR A 78 0.28 9.73 9.76
N LYS A 79 -0.31 8.55 9.60
CA LYS A 79 0.40 7.29 9.46
C LYS A 79 0.14 6.60 8.11
N LEU A 80 1.09 5.74 7.73
CA LEU A 80 0.85 4.58 6.88
C LEU A 80 1.09 3.33 7.72
N ILE A 81 0.11 2.43 7.77
CA ILE A 81 0.21 1.16 8.48
C ILE A 81 0.17 0.04 7.44
N ILE A 82 1.18 -0.83 7.46
CA ILE A 82 1.29 -2.01 6.61
C ILE A 82 1.25 -3.25 7.50
N GLY A 83 0.31 -4.13 7.25
CA GLY A 83 0.13 -5.37 7.98
C GLY A 83 1.29 -6.37 7.76
N LYS A 84 1.12 -7.56 8.33
CA LYS A 84 2.12 -8.63 8.29
C LYS A 84 2.11 -9.39 6.97
N ARG A 85 3.25 -9.99 6.61
CA ARG A 85 3.41 -10.87 5.42
C ARG A 85 2.95 -10.22 4.12
N THR A 86 2.85 -8.88 4.11
CA THR A 86 2.47 -8.10 2.93
C THR A 86 3.66 -7.94 2.01
N ILE A 87 3.44 -8.17 0.72
CA ILE A 87 4.45 -8.09 -0.33
C ILE A 87 4.22 -6.85 -1.18
N ILE A 88 5.21 -5.96 -1.21
CA ILE A 88 5.20 -4.74 -2.01
C ILE A 88 6.28 -4.87 -3.08
N ARG A 89 5.86 -4.85 -4.36
CA ARG A 89 6.73 -4.97 -5.51
C ARG A 89 7.36 -3.62 -5.87
N GLU A 90 7.99 -3.55 -7.02
CA GLU A 90 8.79 -2.42 -7.48
C GLU A 90 7.92 -1.20 -7.85
N PHE A 91 8.48 0.00 -7.71
CA PHE A 91 7.89 1.27 -8.15
C PHE A 91 6.51 1.56 -7.56
N VAL A 92 6.21 1.02 -6.39
CA VAL A 92 4.96 1.27 -5.68
C VAL A 92 5.02 2.62 -4.96
N THR A 93 3.89 3.32 -4.92
CA THR A 93 3.73 4.55 -4.14
C THR A 93 2.55 4.41 -3.17
N LEU A 94 2.83 4.51 -1.87
CA LEU A 94 1.81 4.49 -0.81
C LEU A 94 1.89 5.82 -0.06
N ASN A 95 0.79 6.56 -0.03
CA ASN A 95 0.72 7.79 0.76
C ASN A 95 0.20 7.51 2.17
N ARG A 96 0.71 8.22 3.17
CA ARG A 96 0.13 8.23 4.51
C ARG A 96 -1.21 8.95 4.54
N GLY A 97 -1.98 8.84 5.61
CA GLY A 97 -3.29 9.45 5.74
C GLY A 97 -3.25 10.98 5.83
N THR A 98 -4.44 11.59 5.83
CA THR A 98 -4.67 12.99 6.16
C THR A 98 -5.33 13.11 7.54
N LYS A 99 -5.61 14.33 7.99
CA LYS A 99 -6.36 14.58 9.23
C LYS A 99 -7.78 13.98 9.22
N ALA A 100 -8.29 13.57 8.05
CA ALA A 100 -9.64 13.03 7.92
C ALA A 100 -9.79 11.67 8.62
N THR A 101 -8.80 10.79 8.46
CA THR A 101 -8.79 9.47 9.11
C THR A 101 -7.57 9.27 10.02
N GLY A 102 -6.52 10.05 9.83
CA GLY A 102 -5.25 9.92 10.55
C GLY A 102 -4.30 8.89 9.96
N GLU A 103 -4.78 8.00 9.09
CA GLU A 103 -3.95 6.92 8.55
C GLU A 103 -4.42 6.40 7.20
N THR A 104 -3.50 5.78 6.47
CA THR A 104 -3.75 4.83 5.37
C THR A 104 -3.40 3.44 5.90
N ASN A 105 -4.26 2.46 5.67
CA ASN A 105 -4.12 1.13 6.26
C ASN A 105 -4.09 0.04 5.19
N ILE A 106 -3.05 -0.78 5.20
CA ILE A 106 -2.87 -1.98 4.36
C ILE A 106 -2.93 -3.19 5.29
N GLY A 107 -3.79 -4.14 5.01
CA GLY A 107 -3.98 -5.35 5.81
C GLY A 107 -2.83 -6.35 5.74
N ASP A 108 -3.06 -7.50 6.34
CA ASP A 108 -2.14 -8.65 6.33
C ASP A 108 -2.24 -9.42 5.00
N ASP A 109 -1.14 -10.09 4.62
CA ASP A 109 -1.08 -11.01 3.47
C ASP A 109 -1.49 -10.34 2.13
N VAL A 110 -1.32 -9.04 2.00
CA VAL A 110 -1.66 -8.29 0.79
C VAL A 110 -0.53 -8.40 -0.23
N LEU A 111 -0.89 -8.55 -1.52
CA LEU A 111 0.06 -8.47 -2.62
C LEU A 111 -0.16 -7.16 -3.40
N ILE A 112 0.83 -6.27 -3.36
CA ILE A 112 0.86 -5.02 -4.10
C ILE A 112 1.89 -5.14 -5.21
N MET A 113 1.42 -5.25 -6.46
CA MET A 113 2.29 -5.48 -7.61
C MET A 113 2.91 -4.18 -8.14
N THR A 114 3.78 -4.32 -9.12
CA THR A 114 4.62 -3.25 -9.68
C THR A 114 3.80 -2.04 -10.13
N GLY A 115 4.24 -0.85 -9.73
CA GLY A 115 3.68 0.42 -10.17
C GLY A 115 2.32 0.78 -9.58
N VAL A 116 1.84 0.05 -8.58
CA VAL A 116 0.58 0.36 -7.89
C VAL A 116 0.70 1.69 -7.14
N HIS A 117 -0.35 2.49 -7.18
CA HIS A 117 -0.52 3.68 -6.37
C HIS A 117 -1.69 3.55 -5.39
N VAL A 118 -1.42 3.77 -4.10
CA VAL A 118 -2.46 3.89 -3.06
C VAL A 118 -2.39 5.30 -2.48
N ALA A 119 -3.41 6.10 -2.73
CA ALA A 119 -3.52 7.44 -2.17
C ALA A 119 -3.85 7.41 -0.66
N HIS A 120 -3.89 8.61 -0.06
CA HIS A 120 -4.14 8.82 1.36
C HIS A 120 -5.50 8.29 1.83
N ASP A 121 -5.59 7.93 3.10
CA ASP A 121 -6.83 7.53 3.78
C ASP A 121 -7.49 6.26 3.19
N CYS A 122 -6.76 5.49 2.38
CA CYS A 122 -7.25 4.21 1.86
C CYS A 122 -7.20 3.12 2.92
N ILE A 123 -8.12 2.16 2.82
CA ILE A 123 -8.16 0.93 3.63
C ILE A 123 -8.13 -0.26 2.68
N ILE A 124 -7.10 -1.08 2.78
CA ILE A 124 -6.95 -2.33 2.02
C ILE A 124 -7.09 -3.50 2.97
N GLY A 125 -8.08 -4.35 2.73
CA GLY A 125 -8.35 -5.53 3.53
C GLY A 125 -7.29 -6.62 3.37
N ASN A 126 -7.37 -7.63 4.24
CA ASN A 126 -6.43 -8.74 4.24
C ASN A 126 -6.55 -9.59 2.97
N ASN A 127 -5.43 -10.19 2.56
CA ASN A 127 -5.35 -11.08 1.40
C ASN A 127 -5.79 -10.42 0.07
N ALA A 128 -5.86 -9.11 -0.01
CA ALA A 128 -6.18 -8.42 -1.25
C ALA A 128 -4.99 -8.46 -2.23
N ILE A 129 -5.30 -8.44 -3.53
CA ILE A 129 -4.31 -8.40 -4.60
C ILE A 129 -4.55 -7.17 -5.47
N LEU A 130 -3.59 -6.24 -5.47
CA LEU A 130 -3.56 -5.11 -6.37
C LEU A 130 -2.57 -5.41 -7.48
N VAL A 131 -3.09 -5.73 -8.68
CA VAL A 131 -2.25 -6.12 -9.83
C VAL A 131 -1.57 -4.89 -10.42
N ASN A 132 -0.55 -5.09 -11.24
CA ASN A 132 0.29 -4.03 -11.79
C ASN A 132 -0.49 -2.77 -12.23
N LEU A 133 0.04 -1.61 -11.83
CA LEU A 133 -0.47 -0.28 -12.21
C LEU A 133 -1.91 0.03 -11.73
N VAL A 134 -2.43 -0.71 -10.76
CA VAL A 134 -3.68 -0.32 -10.09
C VAL A 134 -3.48 1.03 -9.42
N THR A 135 -4.45 1.93 -9.59
CA THR A 135 -4.40 3.28 -9.04
C THR A 135 -5.65 3.54 -8.20
N LEU A 136 -5.47 3.78 -6.91
CA LEU A 136 -6.55 4.09 -5.98
C LEU A 136 -6.51 5.57 -5.63
N GLY A 137 -7.64 6.28 -5.84
CA GLY A 137 -7.84 7.62 -5.31
C GLY A 137 -7.98 7.64 -3.78
N GLY A 138 -7.95 8.82 -3.17
CA GLY A 138 -8.07 8.95 -1.71
C GLY A 138 -9.35 8.34 -1.14
N HIS A 139 -9.28 7.82 0.08
CA HIS A 139 -10.42 7.24 0.84
C HIS A 139 -11.04 6.00 0.21
N VAL A 140 -10.38 5.33 -0.72
CA VAL A 140 -10.86 4.06 -1.29
C VAL A 140 -10.78 2.96 -0.24
N GLN A 141 -11.82 2.12 -0.17
CA GLN A 141 -11.82 0.93 0.66
C GLN A 141 -11.86 -0.31 -0.23
N VAL A 142 -10.95 -1.24 0.00
CA VAL A 142 -10.88 -2.55 -0.69
C VAL A 142 -11.09 -3.63 0.36
N GLY A 143 -12.10 -4.46 0.20
CA GLY A 143 -12.41 -5.54 1.13
C GLY A 143 -11.44 -6.72 1.03
N ASP A 144 -11.48 -7.57 2.04
CA ASP A 144 -10.65 -8.78 2.10
C ASP A 144 -10.82 -9.66 0.86
N TRP A 145 -9.72 -10.26 0.42
CA TRP A 145 -9.69 -11.19 -0.71
C TRP A 145 -10.11 -10.57 -2.05
N ALA A 146 -10.20 -9.25 -2.15
CA ALA A 146 -10.49 -8.60 -3.42
C ALA A 146 -9.26 -8.65 -4.35
N ILE A 147 -9.51 -8.86 -5.64
CA ILE A 147 -8.49 -8.86 -6.69
C ILE A 147 -8.82 -7.76 -7.68
N LEU A 148 -7.95 -6.76 -7.78
CA LEU A 148 -8.06 -5.68 -8.75
C LEU A 148 -7.11 -5.96 -9.90
N GLY A 149 -7.67 -6.27 -11.07
CA GLY A 149 -6.89 -6.54 -12.29
C GLY A 149 -6.03 -5.34 -12.72
N GLY A 150 -4.96 -5.62 -13.44
CA GLY A 150 -3.97 -4.61 -13.82
C GLY A 150 -4.55 -3.38 -14.50
N VAL A 151 -3.93 -2.22 -14.26
CA VAL A 151 -4.36 -0.92 -14.83
C VAL A 151 -5.79 -0.50 -14.40
N THR A 152 -6.34 -1.11 -13.36
CA THR A 152 -7.62 -0.68 -12.79
C THR A 152 -7.44 0.65 -12.06
N SER A 153 -8.35 1.60 -12.35
CA SER A 153 -8.41 2.90 -11.69
C SER A 153 -9.67 3.01 -10.85
N VAL A 154 -9.54 3.36 -9.57
CA VAL A 154 -10.65 3.49 -8.64
C VAL A 154 -10.78 4.94 -8.19
N HIS A 155 -11.95 5.54 -8.45
CA HIS A 155 -12.26 6.92 -8.05
C HIS A 155 -12.28 7.03 -6.52
N GLN A 156 -11.87 8.19 -6.02
CA GLN A 156 -11.87 8.47 -4.58
C GLN A 156 -13.23 8.17 -3.92
N PHE A 157 -13.18 7.73 -2.66
CA PHE A 157 -14.32 7.35 -1.82
C PHE A 157 -15.07 6.08 -2.24
N CYS A 158 -14.75 5.44 -3.34
CA CYS A 158 -15.39 4.17 -3.72
C CYS A 158 -15.02 3.04 -2.76
N LYS A 159 -15.99 2.13 -2.55
CA LYS A 159 -15.82 0.92 -1.76
C LYS A 159 -15.90 -0.30 -2.66
N ILE A 160 -14.91 -1.16 -2.58
CA ILE A 160 -14.88 -2.46 -3.26
C ILE A 160 -15.10 -3.54 -2.21
N GLY A 161 -16.16 -4.32 -2.37
CA GLY A 161 -16.54 -5.38 -1.43
C GLY A 161 -15.51 -6.50 -1.37
N LYS A 162 -15.60 -7.31 -0.33
CA LYS A 162 -14.75 -8.50 -0.18
C LYS A 162 -15.01 -9.53 -1.29
N HIS A 163 -13.97 -10.31 -1.64
CA HIS A 163 -14.03 -11.33 -2.69
C HIS A 163 -14.48 -10.81 -4.06
N VAL A 164 -14.32 -9.52 -4.33
CA VAL A 164 -14.55 -8.96 -5.67
C VAL A 164 -13.37 -9.32 -6.57
N MET A 165 -13.63 -9.65 -7.82
CA MET A 165 -12.60 -9.73 -8.85
C MET A 165 -12.91 -8.74 -9.97
N LEU A 166 -12.01 -7.78 -10.19
CA LEU A 166 -12.10 -6.84 -11.30
C LEU A 166 -11.16 -7.25 -12.43
N ALA A 167 -11.70 -7.30 -13.65
CA ALA A 167 -10.88 -7.50 -14.84
C ALA A 167 -9.88 -6.34 -15.02
N ALA A 168 -8.79 -6.61 -15.74
CA ALA A 168 -7.82 -5.57 -16.08
C ALA A 168 -8.47 -4.39 -16.84
N ASN A 169 -7.86 -3.20 -16.71
CA ASN A 169 -8.32 -1.96 -17.36
C ASN A 169 -9.75 -1.55 -16.97
N SER A 170 -10.17 -1.85 -15.74
CA SER A 170 -11.48 -1.43 -15.23
C SER A 170 -11.42 0.00 -14.70
N LYS A 171 -12.46 0.79 -14.93
CA LYS A 171 -12.66 2.12 -14.32
C LYS A 171 -13.82 2.05 -13.33
N VAL A 172 -13.49 2.15 -12.04
CA VAL A 172 -14.45 2.10 -10.95
C VAL A 172 -14.80 3.53 -10.52
N VAL A 173 -16.06 3.92 -10.63
CA VAL A 173 -16.56 5.26 -10.27
C VAL A 173 -17.71 5.22 -9.26
N GLN A 174 -18.07 4.04 -8.78
CA GLN A 174 -19.11 3.79 -7.78
C GLN A 174 -18.76 2.56 -6.97
N ASP A 175 -19.45 2.34 -5.86
CA ASP A 175 -19.24 1.18 -5.01
C ASP A 175 -19.49 -0.14 -5.75
N VAL A 176 -18.70 -1.15 -5.42
CA VAL A 176 -18.77 -2.50 -5.99
C VAL A 176 -19.20 -3.47 -4.89
N PRO A 177 -20.37 -4.11 -5.00
CA PRO A 177 -20.83 -5.07 -4.00
C PRO A 177 -19.88 -6.26 -3.85
N PRO A 178 -19.83 -6.92 -2.67
CA PRO A 178 -18.97 -8.10 -2.47
C PRO A 178 -19.37 -9.27 -3.36
N TYR A 179 -18.42 -10.18 -3.57
CA TYR A 179 -18.58 -11.45 -4.28
C TYR A 179 -18.99 -11.35 -5.75
N ILE A 180 -18.65 -10.27 -6.42
CA ILE A 180 -18.92 -10.14 -7.85
C ILE A 180 -17.66 -10.19 -8.69
N LEU A 181 -17.83 -10.66 -9.91
CA LEU A 181 -16.90 -10.50 -11.01
C LEU A 181 -17.31 -9.26 -11.81
N GLY A 182 -16.44 -8.28 -11.93
CA GLY A 182 -16.69 -7.04 -12.66
C GLY A 182 -15.63 -6.77 -13.73
N GLY A 183 -16.03 -6.10 -14.79
CA GLY A 183 -15.11 -5.72 -15.88
C GLY A 183 -15.71 -4.73 -16.85
N LYS A 184 -14.95 -4.40 -17.88
CA LYS A 184 -15.28 -3.44 -18.95
C LYS A 184 -15.18 -1.97 -18.52
N HIS A 185 -15.33 -1.11 -19.48
CA HIS A 185 -15.33 0.35 -19.30
C HIS A 185 -16.60 0.94 -19.91
N PRO A 186 -17.49 1.57 -19.15
CA PRO A 186 -17.52 1.60 -17.68
C PRO A 186 -17.68 0.21 -17.08
N LEU A 187 -17.34 0.07 -15.77
CA LEU A 187 -17.44 -1.19 -15.06
C LEU A 187 -18.84 -1.77 -15.15
N ARG A 188 -18.93 -3.05 -15.50
CA ARG A 188 -20.18 -3.81 -15.57
C ARG A 188 -20.06 -5.10 -14.79
N TYR A 189 -21.16 -5.52 -14.22
CA TYR A 189 -21.30 -6.85 -13.63
C TYR A 189 -21.09 -7.94 -14.69
N ALA A 190 -20.29 -8.92 -14.41
CA ALA A 190 -19.99 -10.04 -15.30
C ALA A 190 -20.36 -11.41 -14.70
N GLY A 191 -20.59 -11.49 -13.40
CA GLY A 191 -20.95 -12.74 -12.73
C GLY A 191 -20.67 -12.71 -11.22
N ILE A 192 -20.89 -13.85 -10.56
CA ILE A 192 -20.52 -14.07 -9.16
C ILE A 192 -19.10 -14.64 -9.14
N ASN A 193 -18.29 -14.18 -8.20
CA ASN A 193 -16.94 -14.69 -7.95
C ASN A 193 -16.95 -15.72 -6.83
#